data_d167ed3457cfa946716d627af553533b
#
_entry.id   d167ed3457cfa946716d627af553533b
#
_cell.length_a   1.000
_cell.length_b   1.000
_cell.length_c   1.000
_cell.angle_alpha   90.00
_cell.angle_beta   90.00
_cell.angle_gamma   90.00
#
_symmetry.space_group_name_H-M   'P 1'
#
loop_
_entity.id
_entity.type
_entity.pdbx_description
1 polymer ?
#
loop_
_entity_poly.entity_id
_entity_poly.type
_entity_poly.pdbx_seq_one_letter_code
_entity_poly.pdbx_strand_id
1 'polypeptide(L)'
;QNANGIPVPGLLVCLFLSVIGPFLGAGLIGDITSFSAAAFVLSWTLTSFSLIRLRKTEPNLERPYKIPGGLAMAWFAALVSAVVFVLLFVPGNPVYMGGMAIKMFIGWMVIGLVLYLIAGGQRKGMSTEELRAGVFEGMEERKHEHG
;
A
#
# COMPACT_ATOMS: atom_id res chain seq x y z
N GLN A 1 -19.17 9.01 -2.59
CA GLN A 1 -19.38 8.74 -1.16
C GLN A 1 -20.86 8.97 -0.85
N ASN A 2 -21.47 8.07 -0.09
CA ASN A 2 -22.81 8.29 0.45
C ASN A 2 -22.74 9.33 1.58
N ALA A 3 -23.92 9.83 2.02
CA ALA A 3 -24.06 10.79 3.14
C ALA A 3 -23.29 10.39 4.43
N ASN A 4 -22.92 9.14 4.57
CA ASN A 4 -22.15 8.57 5.70
C ASN A 4 -20.66 8.36 5.40
N GLY A 5 -20.11 8.94 4.33
CA GLY A 5 -18.69 8.80 3.97
C GLY A 5 -18.25 7.42 3.46
N ILE A 6 -19.18 6.48 3.27
CA ILE A 6 -18.86 5.09 2.86
C ILE A 6 -18.62 5.01 1.35
N PRO A 7 -17.50 4.46 0.87
CA PRO A 7 -17.21 4.28 -0.55
C PRO A 7 -17.97 3.06 -1.12
N VAL A 8 -19.28 3.22 -1.35
CA VAL A 8 -20.16 2.15 -1.86
C VAL A 8 -19.64 1.45 -3.12
N PRO A 9 -19.08 2.16 -4.15
CA PRO A 9 -18.52 1.50 -5.32
C PRO A 9 -17.38 0.54 -4.98
N GLY A 10 -16.51 0.91 -4.03
CA GLY A 10 -15.42 0.05 -3.58
C GLY A 10 -15.92 -1.22 -2.90
N LEU A 11 -16.95 -1.09 -2.05
CA LEU A 11 -17.57 -2.25 -1.38
C LEU A 11 -18.23 -3.20 -2.38
N LEU A 12 -18.89 -2.68 -3.40
CA LEU A 12 -19.50 -3.51 -4.45
C LEU A 12 -18.45 -4.29 -5.26
N VAL A 13 -17.32 -3.67 -5.57
CA VAL A 13 -16.20 -4.36 -6.23
C VAL A 13 -15.64 -5.46 -5.35
N CYS A 14 -15.41 -5.18 -4.05
CA CYS A 14 -14.96 -6.19 -3.10
C CYS A 14 -15.94 -7.35 -2.95
N LEU A 15 -17.25 -7.05 -2.85
CA LEU A 15 -18.30 -8.06 -2.78
C LEU A 15 -18.30 -8.95 -4.03
N PHE A 16 -18.26 -8.35 -5.21
CA PHE A 16 -18.23 -9.08 -6.49
C PHE A 16 -17.02 -10.01 -6.57
N LEU A 17 -15.83 -9.53 -6.24
CA LEU A 17 -14.61 -10.34 -6.22
C LEU A 17 -14.69 -11.47 -5.18
N SER A 18 -15.26 -11.22 -4.00
CA SER A 18 -15.43 -12.21 -2.95
C SER A 18 -16.39 -13.32 -3.32
N VAL A 19 -17.47 -13.00 -4.06
CA VAL A 19 -18.43 -14.00 -4.53
C VAL A 19 -17.85 -14.86 -5.64
N ILE A 20 -17.04 -14.29 -6.54
CA ILE A 20 -16.41 -15.05 -7.64
C ILE A 20 -15.26 -15.93 -7.15
N GLY A 21 -14.54 -15.52 -6.10
CA GLY A 21 -13.35 -16.21 -5.60
C GLY A 21 -13.49 -17.71 -5.43
N PRO A 22 -14.52 -18.24 -4.74
CA PRO A 22 -14.71 -19.67 -4.56
C PRO A 22 -14.91 -20.48 -5.84
N PHE A 23 -15.37 -19.85 -6.92
CA PHE A 23 -15.59 -20.51 -8.20
C PHE A 23 -14.32 -20.65 -9.06
N LEU A 24 -13.23 -19.99 -8.69
CA LEU A 24 -11.98 -19.99 -9.46
C LEU A 24 -11.16 -21.30 -9.30
N GLY A 25 -11.54 -22.18 -8.37
CA GLY A 25 -10.89 -23.46 -8.14
C GLY A 25 -9.67 -23.40 -7.20
N ALA A 26 -9.36 -24.55 -6.59
CA ALA A 26 -8.33 -24.65 -5.54
C ALA A 26 -6.91 -24.30 -6.04
N GLY A 27 -6.59 -24.53 -7.30
CA GLY A 27 -5.28 -24.21 -7.86
C GLY A 27 -4.99 -22.70 -7.89
N LEU A 28 -5.99 -21.90 -8.23
CA LEU A 28 -5.85 -20.44 -8.25
C LEU A 28 -5.79 -19.82 -6.85
N ILE A 29 -6.31 -20.47 -5.82
CA ILE A 29 -6.24 -19.97 -4.44
C ILE A 29 -4.79 -19.79 -3.99
N GLY A 30 -3.92 -20.77 -4.31
CA GLY A 30 -2.48 -20.70 -3.99
C GLY A 30 -1.80 -19.53 -4.68
N ASP A 31 -2.08 -19.32 -5.97
CA ASP A 31 -1.51 -18.22 -6.76
C ASP A 31 -2.01 -16.86 -6.26
N ILE A 32 -3.31 -16.73 -5.94
CA ILE A 32 -3.90 -15.52 -5.38
C ILE A 32 -3.29 -15.19 -4.01
N THR A 33 -3.08 -16.20 -3.17
CA THR A 33 -2.44 -16.02 -1.85
C THR A 33 -1.00 -15.54 -2.00
N SER A 34 -0.23 -16.16 -2.90
CA SER A 34 1.15 -15.76 -3.19
C SER A 34 1.23 -14.34 -3.77
N PHE A 35 0.35 -14.00 -4.70
CA PHE A 35 0.21 -12.65 -5.23
C PHE A 35 -0.13 -11.63 -4.13
N SER A 36 -1.06 -11.95 -3.23
CA SER A 36 -1.44 -11.08 -2.12
C SER A 36 -0.28 -10.85 -1.16
N ALA A 37 0.48 -11.91 -0.83
CA ALA A 37 1.68 -11.79 -0.01
C ALA A 37 2.72 -10.84 -0.64
N ALA A 38 2.94 -10.94 -1.95
CA ALA A 38 3.85 -10.02 -2.66
C ALA A 38 3.38 -8.57 -2.59
N ALA A 39 2.07 -8.31 -2.72
CA ALA A 39 1.50 -6.98 -2.60
C ALA A 39 1.69 -6.39 -1.18
N PHE A 40 1.52 -7.21 -0.12
CA PHE A 40 1.78 -6.80 1.26
C PHE A 40 3.26 -6.46 1.49
N VAL A 41 4.18 -7.31 1.03
CA VAL A 41 5.63 -7.06 1.18
C VAL A 41 6.02 -5.78 0.45
N LEU A 42 5.51 -5.53 -0.75
CA LEU A 42 5.71 -4.28 -1.48
C LEU A 42 5.19 -3.08 -0.67
N SER A 43 3.98 -3.18 -0.13
CA SER A 43 3.39 -2.11 0.70
C SER A 43 4.26 -1.80 1.93
N TRP A 44 4.75 -2.81 2.63
CA TRP A 44 5.65 -2.62 3.78
C TRP A 44 6.98 -1.99 3.39
N THR A 45 7.54 -2.39 2.25
CA THR A 45 8.76 -1.80 1.72
C THR A 45 8.56 -0.30 1.43
N LEU A 46 7.49 0.04 0.71
CA LEU A 46 7.16 1.44 0.38
C LEU A 46 6.86 2.28 1.62
N THR A 47 6.14 1.71 2.60
CA THR A 47 5.84 2.37 3.88
C THR A 47 7.11 2.68 4.66
N SER A 48 8.05 1.73 4.71
CA SER A 48 9.34 1.91 5.39
C SER A 48 10.17 3.02 4.73
N PHE A 49 10.23 3.06 3.39
CA PHE A 49 10.90 4.14 2.67
C PHE A 49 10.20 5.49 2.86
N SER A 50 8.87 5.52 2.85
CA SER A 50 8.09 6.72 3.11
C SER A 50 8.35 7.28 4.51
N LEU A 51 8.45 6.42 5.52
CA LEU A 51 8.79 6.79 6.88
C LEU A 51 10.20 7.42 6.96
N ILE A 52 11.19 6.81 6.29
CA ILE A 52 12.57 7.32 6.25
C ILE A 52 12.59 8.70 5.60
N ARG A 53 11.88 8.85 4.47
CA ARG A 53 11.79 10.13 3.75
C ARG A 53 11.10 11.20 4.60
N LEU A 54 9.97 10.88 5.24
CA LEU A 54 9.23 11.81 6.09
C LEU A 54 10.06 12.29 7.30
N ARG A 55 10.88 11.42 7.87
CA ARG A 55 11.79 11.80 8.96
C ARG A 55 12.90 12.77 8.53
N LYS A 56 13.29 12.73 7.25
CA LYS A 56 14.29 13.65 6.68
C LYS A 56 13.68 14.97 6.26
N THR A 57 12.46 14.94 5.69
CA THR A 57 11.80 16.15 5.13
C THR A 57 11.11 16.99 6.20
N GLU A 58 10.53 16.34 7.21
CA GLU A 58 9.76 17.00 8.28
C GLU A 58 10.30 16.57 9.67
N PRO A 59 11.51 17.05 10.07
CA PRO A 59 12.13 16.63 11.34
C PRO A 59 11.38 17.13 12.57
N ASN A 60 10.68 18.28 12.45
CA ASN A 60 9.99 18.96 13.54
C ASN A 60 8.52 18.54 13.72
N LEU A 61 8.02 17.58 12.92
CA LEU A 61 6.65 17.10 13.05
C LEU A 61 6.47 16.46 14.44
N GLU A 62 5.48 16.92 15.21
CA GLU A 62 5.07 16.30 16.48
C GLU A 62 4.67 14.84 16.24
N ARG A 63 5.34 13.93 16.93
CA ARG A 63 5.09 12.49 16.81
C ARG A 63 4.69 11.94 18.17
N PRO A 64 3.43 11.51 18.35
CA PRO A 64 2.96 10.93 19.61
C PRO A 64 3.70 9.63 19.96
N TYR A 65 4.23 8.92 18.95
CA TYR A 65 4.99 7.68 19.14
C TYR A 65 6.40 7.76 18.55
N LYS A 66 7.40 7.47 19.38
CA LYS A 66 8.79 7.33 18.93
C LYS A 66 9.15 5.86 18.84
N ILE A 67 9.48 5.39 17.63
CA ILE A 67 9.89 4.01 17.39
C ILE A 67 11.19 3.73 18.16
N PRO A 68 11.26 2.68 19.02
CA PRO A 68 12.50 2.26 19.65
C PRO A 68 13.53 1.89 18.57
N GLY A 69 14.78 2.34 18.70
CA GLY A 69 15.82 2.20 17.66
C GLY A 69 15.80 3.26 16.57
N GLY A 70 14.82 4.18 16.56
CA GLY A 70 14.82 5.37 15.71
C GLY A 70 14.87 5.07 14.21
N LEU A 71 15.73 5.79 13.47
CA LEU A 71 15.88 5.68 12.02
C LEU A 71 16.56 4.36 11.59
N ALA A 72 17.42 3.79 12.47
CA ALA A 72 18.11 2.54 12.16
C ALA A 72 17.13 1.37 12.02
N MET A 73 16.12 1.28 12.88
CA MET A 73 15.08 0.26 12.78
C MET A 73 14.24 0.40 11.50
N ALA A 74 13.96 1.63 11.07
CA ALA A 74 13.25 1.88 9.81
C ALA A 74 14.07 1.43 8.59
N TRP A 75 15.39 1.66 8.60
CA TRP A 75 16.29 1.16 7.55
C TRP A 75 16.41 -0.36 7.56
N PHE A 76 16.51 -0.98 8.74
CA PHE A 76 16.51 -2.43 8.87
C PHE A 76 15.22 -3.05 8.31
N ALA A 77 14.05 -2.52 8.67
CA ALA A 77 12.77 -2.97 8.15
C ALA A 77 12.66 -2.80 6.62
N ALA A 78 13.12 -1.66 6.08
CA ALA A 78 13.15 -1.41 4.65
C ALA A 78 14.04 -2.40 3.90
N LEU A 79 15.22 -2.70 4.45
CA LEU A 79 16.17 -3.62 3.84
C LEU A 79 15.65 -5.06 3.86
N VAL A 80 15.16 -5.53 5.00
CA VAL A 80 14.60 -6.88 5.13
C VAL A 80 13.41 -7.08 4.21
N SER A 81 12.46 -6.14 4.18
CA SER A 81 11.31 -6.24 3.30
C SER A 81 11.68 -6.17 1.82
N ALA A 82 12.66 -5.34 1.45
CA ALA A 82 13.16 -5.28 0.07
C ALA A 82 13.85 -6.60 -0.35
N VAL A 83 14.65 -7.20 0.53
CA VAL A 83 15.27 -8.52 0.27
C VAL A 83 14.20 -9.59 0.09
N VAL A 84 13.23 -9.67 0.99
CA VAL A 84 12.13 -10.63 0.87
C VAL A 84 11.35 -10.39 -0.43
N PHE A 85 11.09 -9.13 -0.80
CA PHE A 85 10.42 -8.80 -2.05
C PHE A 85 11.17 -9.33 -3.27
N VAL A 86 12.48 -9.16 -3.31
CA VAL A 86 13.32 -9.70 -4.41
C VAL A 86 13.27 -11.21 -4.44
N LEU A 87 13.37 -11.87 -3.29
CA LEU A 87 13.33 -13.33 -3.19
C LEU A 87 12.03 -13.96 -3.72
N LEU A 88 10.90 -13.24 -3.67
CA LEU A 88 9.62 -13.70 -4.25
C LEU A 88 9.71 -13.95 -5.76
N PHE A 89 10.62 -13.29 -6.46
CA PHE A 89 10.80 -13.41 -7.92
C PHE A 89 11.92 -14.37 -8.32
N VAL A 90 12.76 -14.82 -7.38
CA VAL A 90 13.91 -15.69 -7.67
C VAL A 90 13.47 -17.15 -7.60
N PRO A 91 13.50 -17.93 -8.70
CA PRO A 91 13.15 -19.34 -8.69
C PRO A 91 14.17 -20.16 -7.89
N GLY A 92 13.71 -21.29 -7.33
CA GLY A 92 14.56 -22.21 -6.58
C GLY A 92 14.67 -21.96 -5.08
N ASN A 93 13.98 -20.95 -4.54
CA ASN A 93 13.89 -20.71 -3.08
C ASN A 93 12.47 -21.01 -2.56
N PRO A 94 12.30 -21.28 -1.23
CA PRO A 94 11.01 -21.64 -0.63
C PRO A 94 9.94 -20.55 -0.69
N VAL A 95 10.34 -19.29 -0.86
CA VAL A 95 9.41 -18.14 -0.90
C VAL A 95 9.07 -17.69 -2.32
N TYR A 96 9.55 -18.41 -3.33
CA TYR A 96 9.23 -18.11 -4.73
C TYR A 96 7.72 -18.21 -5.00
N MET A 97 7.12 -17.13 -5.48
CA MET A 97 5.67 -17.02 -5.59
C MET A 97 5.06 -17.78 -6.79
N GLY A 98 5.89 -18.29 -7.71
CA GLY A 98 5.41 -19.03 -8.88
C GLY A 98 5.09 -18.14 -10.09
N GLY A 99 5.19 -18.75 -11.29
CA GLY A 99 5.05 -17.99 -12.54
C GLY A 99 3.66 -17.40 -12.78
N MET A 100 2.60 -18.07 -12.30
CA MET A 100 1.22 -17.53 -12.45
C MET A 100 0.98 -16.35 -11.55
N ALA A 101 1.40 -16.42 -10.28
CA ALA A 101 1.30 -15.30 -9.34
C ALA A 101 2.12 -14.08 -9.81
N ILE A 102 3.29 -14.29 -10.44
CA ILE A 102 4.08 -13.21 -11.06
C ILE A 102 3.27 -12.51 -12.17
N LYS A 103 2.62 -13.27 -13.06
CA LYS A 103 1.79 -12.67 -14.12
C LYS A 103 0.63 -11.88 -13.56
N MET A 104 -0.03 -12.38 -12.52
CA MET A 104 -1.10 -11.68 -11.81
C MET A 104 -0.59 -10.40 -11.18
N PHE A 105 0.59 -10.44 -10.54
CA PHE A 105 1.22 -9.28 -9.92
C PHE A 105 1.56 -8.20 -10.96
N ILE A 106 2.16 -8.58 -12.08
CA ILE A 106 2.47 -7.64 -13.18
C ILE A 106 1.19 -7.04 -13.75
N GLY A 107 0.17 -7.85 -14.01
CA GLY A 107 -1.13 -7.37 -14.49
C GLY A 107 -1.75 -6.34 -13.55
N TRP A 108 -1.71 -6.60 -12.25
CA TRP A 108 -2.19 -5.68 -11.23
C TRP A 108 -1.39 -4.37 -11.19
N MET A 109 -0.06 -4.45 -11.30
CA MET A 109 0.81 -3.27 -11.37
C MET A 109 0.51 -2.42 -12.60
N VAL A 110 0.26 -3.04 -13.76
CA VAL A 110 -0.13 -2.33 -14.99
C VAL A 110 -1.47 -1.63 -14.80
N ILE A 111 -2.47 -2.30 -14.24
CA ILE A 111 -3.77 -1.69 -13.94
C ILE A 111 -3.59 -0.49 -12.99
N GLY A 112 -2.82 -0.66 -11.92
CA GLY A 112 -2.51 0.41 -10.97
C GLY A 112 -1.82 1.60 -11.64
N LEU A 113 -0.88 1.34 -12.54
CA LEU A 113 -0.19 2.39 -13.30
C LEU A 113 -1.14 3.14 -14.23
N VAL A 114 -1.99 2.42 -14.96
CA VAL A 114 -3.00 3.03 -15.85
C VAL A 114 -3.95 3.93 -15.06
N LEU A 115 -4.47 3.43 -13.92
CA LEU A 115 -5.33 4.22 -13.04
C LEU A 115 -4.60 5.45 -12.48
N TYR A 116 -3.33 5.31 -12.12
CA TYR A 116 -2.51 6.43 -11.66
C TYR A 116 -2.32 7.50 -12.74
N LEU A 117 -2.09 7.10 -13.99
CA LEU A 117 -1.94 8.02 -15.13
C LEU A 117 -3.26 8.75 -15.44
N ILE A 118 -4.39 8.03 -15.38
CA ILE A 118 -5.72 8.63 -15.58
C ILE A 118 -6.02 9.64 -14.46
N ALA A 119 -5.75 9.27 -13.20
CA ALA A 119 -5.93 10.16 -12.05
C ALA A 119 -4.95 11.34 -12.05
N GLY A 120 -3.81 11.21 -12.73
CA GLY A 120 -2.79 12.26 -12.85
C GLY A 120 -3.31 13.55 -13.51
N GLY A 121 -4.29 13.43 -14.40
CA GLY A 121 -4.98 14.58 -15.01
C GLY A 121 -5.74 15.43 -13.98
N GLN A 122 -6.36 14.81 -13.00
CA GLN A 122 -7.09 15.49 -11.92
C GLN A 122 -6.15 16.11 -10.86
N ARG A 123 -4.97 15.51 -10.65
CA ARG A 123 -3.96 16.01 -9.70
C ARG A 123 -3.28 17.30 -10.14
N LYS A 124 -3.19 17.58 -11.43
CA LYS A 124 -2.55 18.79 -11.96
C LYS A 124 -3.30 20.10 -11.60
N GLY A 125 -4.54 19.99 -11.13
CA GLY A 125 -5.34 21.15 -10.69
C GLY A 125 -5.24 21.44 -9.18
N MET A 126 -4.62 20.55 -8.38
CA MET A 126 -4.52 20.74 -6.93
C MET A 126 -3.16 21.33 -6.57
N SER A 127 -3.16 22.42 -5.78
CA SER A 127 -1.93 23.02 -5.30
C SER A 127 -1.27 22.10 -4.25
N THR A 128 0.05 22.25 -4.07
CA THR A 128 0.80 21.50 -3.06
C THR A 128 0.29 21.78 -1.63
N GLU A 129 -0.27 22.98 -1.42
CA GLU A 129 -0.86 23.40 -0.14
C GLU A 129 -2.20 22.70 0.11
N GLU A 130 -3.05 22.57 -0.90
CA GLU A 130 -4.31 21.81 -0.78
C GLU A 130 -4.08 20.33 -0.53
N LEU A 131 -3.05 19.74 -1.15
CA LEU A 131 -2.65 18.35 -0.88
C LEU A 131 -2.12 18.18 0.55
N ARG A 132 -1.37 19.15 1.06
CA ARG A 132 -0.91 19.17 2.45
C ARG A 132 -2.08 19.37 3.42
N ALA A 133 -2.96 20.31 3.18
CA ALA A 133 -4.15 20.55 3.99
C ALA A 133 -4.98 19.27 4.13
N GLY A 134 -5.31 18.57 3.03
CA GLY A 134 -6.09 17.34 3.07
C GLY A 134 -5.42 16.17 3.84
N VAL A 135 -4.08 16.16 3.95
CA VAL A 135 -3.36 15.15 4.75
C VAL A 135 -3.32 15.51 6.24
N PHE A 136 -3.23 16.82 6.58
CA PHE A 136 -3.05 17.29 7.95
C PHE A 136 -4.37 17.68 8.63
N GLU A 137 -5.40 18.07 7.89
CA GLU A 137 -6.74 18.39 8.42
C GLU A 137 -7.32 17.25 9.28
N GLY A 138 -7.20 16.00 8.84
CA GLY A 138 -7.61 14.84 9.61
C GLY A 138 -6.76 14.55 10.86
N MET A 139 -5.63 15.25 11.04
CA MET A 139 -4.84 15.20 12.28
C MET A 139 -5.30 16.27 13.29
N GLU A 140 -5.72 17.43 12.82
CA GLU A 140 -6.21 18.51 13.68
C GLU A 140 -7.60 18.20 14.24
N GLU A 141 -8.51 17.63 13.44
CA GLU A 141 -9.83 17.17 13.91
C GLU A 141 -9.70 16.17 15.05
N ARG A 142 -8.78 15.21 14.95
CA ARG A 142 -8.53 14.24 16.03
C ARG A 142 -7.93 14.85 17.30
N LYS A 143 -7.23 15.97 17.20
CA LYS A 143 -6.71 16.70 18.37
C LYS A 143 -7.84 17.37 19.17
N HIS A 144 -8.89 17.80 18.49
CA HIS A 144 -10.05 18.43 19.12
C HIS A 144 -11.04 17.43 19.73
N GLU A 145 -11.08 16.17 19.26
CA GLU A 145 -11.94 15.11 19.85
C GLU A 145 -11.35 14.49 21.14
N HIS A 146 -10.07 14.61 21.39
CA HIS A 146 -9.37 13.99 22.53
C HIS A 146 -8.78 14.99 23.53
N GLY A 147 -9.09 16.28 23.41
CA GLY A 147 -8.77 17.34 24.36
C GLY A 147 -10.00 17.81 25.08
#